data_fad8d393d1a5434d12d560a9e884db7e
#
_entry.id   fad8d393d1a5434d12d560a9e884db7e
#
_cell.length_a   1.000
_cell.length_b   1.000
_cell.length_c   1.000
_cell.angle_alpha   90.00
_cell.angle_beta   90.00
_cell.angle_gamma   90.00
#
_symmetry.space_group_name_H-M   'P 1'
#
loop_
_entity.id
_entity.type
_entity.pdbx_description
1 polymer ?
#
loop_
_entity_poly.entity_id
_entity_poly.type
_entity_poly.pdbx_seq_one_letter_code
_entity_poly.pdbx_strand_id
1 'polypeptide(L)'
;MNLLTYFPDNYTPLPHQVDILTKASQALNSHVRYIIVAAPTGTGKSFIAKCIANKTDDHSEEFKEAIDDYAFNDISSNNGAFILTVTKQLQDQYQEIFNDIKLCKGKQNFKCKMDKADMTCDIGMCLDNLQIKTQCLVNDACPYYYQKKRAMQSRITALNYEQYFSLENCLNKRDVIICDEASELEAKLVEYGTLKIDTELLHKQFNISLKTFPTTETMLNWVDDIGCQLKDWIDNNKSKLKSDKSIRDKYVAAQKLDEKIELVQNCWNSSDYILTHEIHTKVWIFTPTYIKKHAELIFKNAKTVILMSATIIDPETFAKTLGIDNYKFIEVKSVFDPKKAPIYISDKVKLNYSNLKQMLPTIVNMIKTICEHYKDKRGIIHTHTQYIADFIKANYSSDRLLVRTDKISNEAIMNIHEQCKNSILVSPSLTHGVDLKDDLARFQIIVKVPWLPLGNDRIKKLASIDQRWYVSQMFSTLIQACGRGVRTKDDWCDTYILDGSIIRLIHQYKDMLPEYFVQRIH
;
A
#
# COMPACT_ATOMS: atom_id res chain seq x y z
N MET A 1 3.34 -16.76 27.08
CA MET A 1 3.30 -15.30 27.19
C MET A 1 1.97 -14.81 26.64
N ASN A 2 1.32 -13.87 27.31
CA ASN A 2 -0.04 -13.43 26.94
C ASN A 2 0.01 -11.99 26.39
N LEU A 3 -0.31 -11.78 25.10
CA LEU A 3 -0.31 -10.46 24.47
C LEU A 3 -1.37 -9.50 25.05
N LEU A 4 -2.38 -10.03 25.74
CA LEU A 4 -3.41 -9.20 26.39
C LEU A 4 -2.83 -8.30 27.49
N THR A 5 -1.71 -8.68 28.11
CA THR A 5 -1.03 -7.85 29.12
C THR A 5 -0.46 -6.54 28.55
N TYR A 6 -0.34 -6.44 27.21
CA TYR A 6 0.15 -5.25 26.49
C TYR A 6 -0.98 -4.43 25.87
N PHE A 7 -2.25 -4.76 26.19
CA PHE A 7 -3.38 -3.95 25.70
C PHE A 7 -3.35 -2.59 26.41
N PRO A 8 -3.58 -1.47 25.70
CA PRO A 8 -3.49 -0.14 26.31
C PRO A 8 -4.50 0.04 27.45
N ASP A 9 -4.04 0.50 28.62
CA ASP A 9 -4.82 0.57 29.87
C ASP A 9 -6.10 1.40 29.78
N ASN A 10 -6.11 2.40 28.87
CA ASN A 10 -7.26 3.30 28.67
C ASN A 10 -8.39 2.66 27.83
N TYR A 11 -8.23 1.43 27.37
CA TYR A 11 -9.18 0.75 26.50
C TYR A 11 -9.48 -0.66 27.01
N THR A 12 -10.71 -1.11 26.80
CA THR A 12 -11.10 -2.50 27.12
C THR A 12 -11.09 -3.33 25.84
N PRO A 13 -10.35 -4.46 25.79
CA PRO A 13 -10.32 -5.28 24.59
C PRO A 13 -11.69 -5.91 24.31
N LEU A 14 -12.10 -5.86 23.06
CA LEU A 14 -13.32 -6.52 22.60
C LEU A 14 -13.12 -8.05 22.50
N PRO A 15 -14.19 -8.87 22.63
CA PRO A 15 -14.06 -10.33 22.64
C PRO A 15 -13.27 -10.91 21.46
N HIS A 16 -13.45 -10.39 20.25
CA HIS A 16 -12.71 -10.81 19.08
C HIS A 16 -11.22 -10.41 19.11
N GLN A 17 -10.89 -9.25 19.74
CA GLN A 17 -9.50 -8.84 19.96
C GLN A 17 -8.81 -9.78 20.96
N VAL A 18 -9.52 -10.21 21.98
CA VAL A 18 -9.04 -11.22 22.95
C VAL A 18 -8.72 -12.54 22.22
N ASP A 19 -9.61 -13.02 21.34
CA ASP A 19 -9.42 -14.25 20.57
C ASP A 19 -8.18 -14.14 19.65
N ILE A 20 -8.04 -13.03 18.91
CA ILE A 20 -6.90 -12.80 18.03
C ILE A 20 -5.59 -12.77 18.83
N LEU A 21 -5.54 -11.97 19.90
CA LEU A 21 -4.33 -11.81 20.68
C LEU A 21 -3.94 -13.13 21.38
N THR A 22 -4.92 -13.95 21.77
CA THR A 22 -4.68 -15.29 22.31
C THR A 22 -4.06 -16.22 21.25
N LYS A 23 -4.64 -16.28 20.06
CA LYS A 23 -4.12 -17.07 18.94
C LYS A 23 -2.74 -16.59 18.48
N ALA A 24 -2.54 -15.27 18.40
CA ALA A 24 -1.26 -14.67 18.08
C ALA A 24 -0.20 -14.98 19.15
N SER A 25 -0.57 -14.97 20.43
CA SER A 25 0.31 -15.37 21.54
C SER A 25 0.77 -16.82 21.39
N GLN A 26 -0.14 -17.72 21.07
CA GLN A 26 0.17 -19.13 20.83
C GLN A 26 1.12 -19.31 19.64
N ALA A 27 0.86 -18.61 18.52
CA ALA A 27 1.70 -18.64 17.33
C ALA A 27 3.12 -18.13 17.62
N LEU A 28 3.24 -17.01 18.32
CA LEU A 28 4.54 -16.44 18.70
C LEU A 28 5.32 -17.37 19.65
N ASN A 29 4.64 -18.04 20.58
CA ASN A 29 5.26 -18.99 21.51
C ASN A 29 5.71 -20.29 20.82
N SER A 30 5.13 -20.63 19.65
CA SER A 30 5.59 -21.76 18.83
C SER A 30 6.72 -21.39 17.86
N HIS A 31 7.33 -20.22 18.00
CA HIS A 31 8.44 -19.74 17.19
C HIS A 31 8.19 -19.74 15.67
N VAL A 32 6.93 -19.60 15.26
CA VAL A 32 6.57 -19.45 13.84
C VAL A 32 7.01 -18.06 13.37
N ARG A 33 7.80 -18.01 12.29
CA ARG A 33 8.33 -16.76 11.76
C ARG A 33 7.26 -15.88 11.13
N TYR A 34 6.29 -16.46 10.42
CA TYR A 34 5.26 -15.73 9.68
C TYR A 34 3.87 -15.98 10.24
N ILE A 35 3.18 -14.91 10.59
CA ILE A 35 1.80 -14.96 11.06
C ILE A 35 0.95 -14.10 10.13
N ILE A 36 -0.04 -14.72 9.51
CA ILE A 36 -0.99 -14.06 8.62
C ILE A 36 -2.31 -13.89 9.38
N VAL A 37 -2.79 -12.64 9.46
CA VAL A 37 -4.01 -12.29 10.19
C VAL A 37 -5.03 -11.69 9.24
N ALA A 38 -6.09 -12.43 8.93
CA ALA A 38 -7.24 -11.92 8.19
C ALA A 38 -8.25 -11.35 9.19
N ALA A 39 -8.27 -10.02 9.33
CA ALA A 39 -9.10 -9.31 10.28
C ALA A 39 -9.96 -8.25 9.56
N PRO A 40 -11.30 -8.39 9.52
CA PRO A 40 -12.20 -7.45 8.87
C PRO A 40 -11.98 -6.00 9.32
N THR A 41 -12.43 -5.05 8.52
CA THR A 41 -12.41 -3.62 8.91
C THR A 41 -13.21 -3.42 10.20
N GLY A 42 -12.79 -2.48 11.04
CA GLY A 42 -13.47 -2.21 12.33
C GLY A 42 -13.12 -3.17 13.48
N THR A 43 -12.30 -4.20 13.26
CA THR A 43 -11.86 -5.12 14.33
C THR A 43 -10.78 -4.53 15.25
N GLY A 44 -10.28 -3.32 14.95
CA GLY A 44 -9.22 -2.69 15.75
C GLY A 44 -7.83 -3.28 15.48
N LYS A 45 -7.49 -3.55 14.23
CA LYS A 45 -6.16 -4.04 13.80
C LYS A 45 -5.00 -3.24 14.41
N SER A 46 -5.14 -1.92 14.53
CA SER A 46 -4.09 -1.06 15.11
C SER A 46 -3.79 -1.39 16.58
N PHE A 47 -4.81 -1.76 17.38
CA PHE A 47 -4.62 -2.22 18.76
C PHE A 47 -3.92 -3.59 18.81
N ILE A 48 -4.27 -4.49 17.90
CA ILE A 48 -3.61 -5.79 17.76
C ILE A 48 -2.14 -5.61 17.41
N ALA A 49 -1.85 -4.75 16.42
CA ALA A 49 -0.50 -4.38 16.03
C ALA A 49 0.29 -3.82 17.22
N LYS A 50 -0.32 -2.92 17.99
CA LYS A 50 0.30 -2.31 19.17
C LYS A 50 0.65 -3.34 20.24
N CYS A 51 -0.26 -4.27 20.57
CA CYS A 51 -0.01 -5.34 21.54
C CYS A 51 1.14 -6.25 21.09
N ILE A 52 1.19 -6.61 19.81
CA ILE A 52 2.27 -7.43 19.27
C ILE A 52 3.60 -6.67 19.30
N ALA A 53 3.59 -5.39 18.91
CA ALA A 53 4.78 -4.54 18.95
C ALA A 53 5.33 -4.33 20.38
N ASN A 54 4.45 -4.24 21.38
CA ASN A 54 4.84 -4.10 22.78
C ASN A 54 5.43 -5.37 23.39
N LYS A 55 5.21 -6.54 22.77
CA LYS A 55 5.79 -7.82 23.24
C LYS A 55 7.31 -7.86 23.12
N THR A 56 7.91 -7.03 22.27
CA THR A 56 9.36 -7.03 22.09
C THR A 56 10.07 -6.83 23.43
N ASP A 57 11.03 -7.72 23.75
CA ASP A 57 11.61 -7.85 25.10
C ASP A 57 12.06 -6.51 25.70
N ASP A 58 11.76 -6.37 26.98
CA ASP A 58 11.99 -5.15 27.75
C ASP A 58 13.43 -5.12 28.30
N HIS A 59 14.40 -5.00 27.42
CA HIS A 59 15.79 -4.65 27.80
C HIS A 59 15.97 -3.13 27.84
N SER A 60 15.08 -2.46 28.58
CA SER A 60 15.00 -0.99 28.64
C SER A 60 16.24 -0.32 29.26
N GLU A 61 17.08 -1.07 29.97
CA GLU A 61 18.32 -0.53 30.56
C GLU A 61 19.47 -0.49 29.58
N GLU A 62 19.65 -1.51 28.73
CA GLU A 62 20.68 -1.50 27.68
C GLU A 62 20.40 -0.45 26.56
N PHE A 63 19.14 -0.07 26.40
CA PHE A 63 18.73 0.93 25.42
C PHE A 63 19.15 2.37 25.81
N LYS A 64 19.34 2.64 27.09
CA LYS A 64 19.75 3.97 27.60
C LYS A 64 21.25 4.22 27.47
N GLU A 65 22.09 3.21 27.59
CA GLU A 65 23.55 3.35 27.52
C GLU A 65 24.09 3.49 26.09
N ALA A 66 23.39 2.96 25.06
CA ALA A 66 23.83 3.06 23.66
C ALA A 66 23.60 4.46 23.02
N ILE A 67 23.08 5.43 23.77
CA ILE A 67 22.72 6.76 23.25
C ILE A 67 23.94 7.68 23.06
N ASP A 68 25.05 7.41 23.70
CA ASP A 68 26.20 8.33 23.74
C ASP A 68 27.27 8.09 22.67
N ASP A 69 27.19 7.03 21.84
CA ASP A 69 28.19 6.76 20.82
C ASP A 69 27.74 7.12 19.40
N TYR A 70 28.53 7.97 18.77
CA TYR A 70 28.34 8.74 17.55
C TYR A 70 28.31 7.94 16.22
N ALA A 71 28.14 6.64 16.21
CA ALA A 71 28.08 5.86 14.98
C ALA A 71 26.67 5.36 14.67
N PHE A 72 26.06 5.91 13.62
CA PHE A 72 24.76 5.48 13.09
C PHE A 72 24.70 3.99 12.70
N ASN A 73 25.84 3.31 12.66
CA ASN A 73 25.99 1.91 12.23
C ASN A 73 26.05 0.91 13.40
N ASP A 74 26.09 1.36 14.66
CA ASP A 74 26.33 0.49 15.82
C ASP A 74 25.21 0.45 16.86
N ILE A 75 23.99 0.87 16.53
CA ILE A 75 22.87 0.61 17.42
C ILE A 75 22.48 -0.86 17.25
N SER A 76 23.17 -1.73 17.97
CA SER A 76 23.00 -3.19 17.95
C SER A 76 21.75 -3.70 18.68
N SER A 77 20.78 -2.84 19.03
CA SER A 77 19.55 -3.30 19.64
C SER A 77 18.61 -3.87 18.56
N ASN A 78 18.62 -5.18 18.43
CA ASN A 78 17.66 -5.95 17.62
C ASN A 78 16.23 -5.94 18.22
N ASN A 79 15.99 -5.15 19.26
CA ASN A 79 14.74 -5.15 20.00
C ASN A 79 13.75 -4.15 19.42
N GLY A 80 12.46 -4.45 19.47
CA GLY A 80 11.41 -3.56 19.04
C GLY A 80 10.69 -3.96 17.77
N ALA A 81 9.84 -3.09 17.27
CA ALA A 81 8.98 -3.36 16.14
C ALA A 81 8.99 -2.24 15.09
N PHE A 82 8.88 -2.64 13.82
CA PHE A 82 8.45 -1.77 12.74
C PHE A 82 6.98 -2.04 12.40
N ILE A 83 6.18 -0.97 12.25
CA ILE A 83 4.82 -1.02 11.72
C ILE A 83 4.86 -0.38 10.34
N LEU A 84 4.59 -1.17 9.31
CA LEU A 84 4.58 -0.73 7.92
C LEU A 84 3.15 -0.46 7.46
N THR A 85 2.89 0.72 6.91
CA THR A 85 1.56 1.17 6.49
C THR A 85 1.56 1.51 5.00
N VAL A 86 0.39 1.43 4.36
CA VAL A 86 0.25 1.76 2.93
C VAL A 86 0.31 3.27 2.68
N THR A 87 -0.21 4.08 3.61
CA THR A 87 -0.33 5.53 3.44
C THR A 87 0.27 6.30 4.61
N LYS A 88 0.66 7.56 4.35
CA LYS A 88 1.11 8.48 5.41
C LYS A 88 -0.01 8.79 6.42
N GLN A 89 -1.26 8.87 5.95
CA GLN A 89 -2.41 9.11 6.80
C GLN A 89 -2.60 7.99 7.84
N LEU A 90 -2.49 6.73 7.40
CA LEU A 90 -2.56 5.58 8.31
C LEU A 90 -1.38 5.58 9.30
N GLN A 91 -0.19 6.00 8.85
CA GLN A 91 0.97 6.20 9.71
C GLN A 91 0.70 7.26 10.80
N ASP A 92 0.08 8.39 10.43
CA ASP A 92 -0.28 9.47 11.36
C ASP A 92 -1.32 8.99 12.40
N GLN A 93 -2.32 8.20 12.00
CA GLN A 93 -3.30 7.59 12.91
C GLN A 93 -2.65 6.73 14.00
N TYR A 94 -1.59 5.98 13.69
CA TYR A 94 -0.88 5.21 14.71
C TYR A 94 -0.28 6.09 15.79
N GLN A 95 0.28 7.23 15.44
CA GLN A 95 0.85 8.17 16.41
C GLN A 95 -0.22 8.93 17.19
N GLU A 96 -1.33 9.27 16.56
CA GLU A 96 -2.47 9.95 17.21
C GLU A 96 -3.12 9.06 18.30
N ILE A 97 -3.23 7.74 18.02
CA ILE A 97 -3.81 6.79 18.97
C ILE A 97 -2.79 6.39 20.04
N PHE A 98 -1.51 6.24 19.68
CA PHE A 98 -0.47 5.72 20.54
C PHE A 98 0.75 6.65 20.60
N ASN A 99 0.87 7.43 21.66
CA ASN A 99 1.91 8.48 21.81
C ASN A 99 3.36 7.95 21.85
N ASP A 100 3.57 6.69 22.18
CA ASP A 100 4.87 6.03 22.26
C ASP A 100 5.38 5.53 20.91
N ILE A 101 4.54 5.48 19.86
CA ILE A 101 4.95 5.17 18.49
C ILE A 101 5.62 6.40 17.88
N LYS A 102 6.82 6.21 17.31
CA LYS A 102 7.53 7.27 16.59
C LYS A 102 7.40 7.05 15.09
N LEU A 103 7.14 8.15 14.37
CA LEU A 103 7.06 8.13 12.92
C LEU A 103 8.43 8.35 12.29
N CYS A 104 8.66 7.71 11.13
CA CYS A 104 9.78 8.05 10.26
C CYS A 104 9.24 8.41 8.87
N LYS A 105 9.24 9.70 8.55
CA LYS A 105 8.78 10.25 7.26
C LYS A 105 9.97 10.56 6.35
N GLY A 106 9.78 10.54 5.03
CA GLY A 106 10.84 10.81 4.05
C GLY A 106 11.35 12.26 4.06
N LYS A 107 12.57 12.47 3.58
CA LYS A 107 13.29 13.77 3.55
C LYS A 107 12.47 14.90 2.92
N GLN A 108 11.70 14.60 1.88
CA GLN A 108 10.86 15.56 1.15
C GLN A 108 9.72 16.19 2.00
N ASN A 109 9.42 15.63 3.18
CA ASN A 109 8.42 16.16 4.09
C ASN A 109 8.98 17.26 5.04
N PHE A 110 10.26 17.56 4.94
CA PHE A 110 10.95 18.49 5.83
C PHE A 110 11.69 19.55 5.05
N LYS A 111 11.59 20.81 5.52
CA LYS A 111 12.37 21.94 4.98
C LYS A 111 13.79 21.90 5.54
N CYS A 112 14.79 22.20 4.68
CA CYS A 112 16.17 22.31 5.08
C CYS A 112 16.39 23.62 5.85
N LYS A 113 16.73 23.54 7.13
CA LYS A 113 17.00 24.74 7.97
C LYS A 113 18.32 25.43 7.64
N MET A 114 19.23 24.75 6.95
CA MET A 114 20.54 25.29 6.56
C MET A 114 20.49 26.05 5.24
N ASP A 115 19.34 26.12 4.60
CA ASP A 115 19.15 26.81 3.33
C ASP A 115 18.12 27.95 3.44
N LYS A 116 18.50 29.10 2.87
CA LYS A 116 17.62 30.29 2.77
C LYS A 116 16.61 30.22 1.62
N ALA A 117 16.78 29.27 0.69
CA ALA A 117 15.99 29.15 -0.53
C ALA A 117 14.77 28.20 -0.39
N ASP A 118 14.35 27.86 0.83
CA ASP A 118 13.16 27.05 1.12
C ASP A 118 13.19 25.62 0.51
N MET A 119 14.41 25.06 0.35
CA MET A 119 14.59 23.69 -0.17
C MET A 119 14.16 22.63 0.85
N THR A 120 13.73 21.49 0.34
CA THR A 120 13.46 20.30 1.16
C THR A 120 14.75 19.53 1.52
N CYS A 121 14.71 18.72 2.57
CA CYS A 121 15.90 18.01 3.07
C CYS A 121 16.46 16.98 2.09
N ASP A 122 15.70 16.51 1.10
CA ASP A 122 16.19 15.57 0.09
C ASP A 122 17.16 16.20 -0.92
N ILE A 123 17.04 17.50 -1.15
CA ILE A 123 17.96 18.30 -1.99
C ILE A 123 18.77 19.32 -1.18
N GLY A 124 18.83 19.16 0.13
CA GLY A 124 19.41 20.10 1.06
C GLY A 124 20.94 20.22 1.00
N MET A 125 21.48 21.26 1.67
CA MET A 125 22.90 21.62 1.68
C MET A 125 23.85 20.52 2.16
N CYS A 126 23.34 19.52 2.89
CA CYS A 126 24.14 18.40 3.41
C CYS A 126 24.53 17.35 2.35
N LEU A 127 24.02 17.45 1.11
CA LEU A 127 24.36 16.54 0.03
C LEU A 127 25.84 16.61 -0.37
N ASP A 128 26.40 17.81 -0.38
CA ASP A 128 27.74 18.12 -0.88
C ASP A 128 28.69 18.65 0.19
N ASN A 129 28.20 18.88 1.39
CA ASN A 129 29.01 19.46 2.47
C ASN A 129 28.98 18.57 3.71
N LEU A 130 30.11 17.84 3.92
CA LEU A 130 30.29 16.92 5.05
C LEU A 130 30.17 17.64 6.40
N GLN A 131 30.68 18.90 6.50
CA GLN A 131 30.57 19.68 7.75
C GLN A 131 29.12 20.00 8.07
N ILE A 132 28.35 20.45 7.06
CA ILE A 132 26.90 20.70 7.23
C ILE A 132 26.19 19.40 7.56
N LYS A 133 26.53 18.28 6.90
CA LYS A 133 25.95 16.97 7.20
C LYS A 133 26.23 16.58 8.66
N THR A 134 27.47 16.74 9.12
CA THR A 134 27.86 16.48 10.52
C THR A 134 27.08 17.38 11.49
N GLN A 135 26.99 18.69 11.20
CA GLN A 135 26.20 19.62 12.03
C GLN A 135 24.73 19.21 12.10
N CYS A 136 24.13 18.82 10.96
CA CYS A 136 22.75 18.35 10.90
C CYS A 136 22.52 17.07 11.74
N LEU A 137 23.51 16.19 11.81
CA LEU A 137 23.46 14.93 12.54
C LEU A 137 23.69 15.12 14.05
N VAL A 138 24.71 15.93 14.41
CA VAL A 138 25.18 16.08 15.79
C VAL A 138 24.30 17.05 16.58
N ASN A 139 23.93 18.19 15.99
CA ASN A 139 23.26 19.28 16.73
C ASN A 139 21.73 19.22 16.63
N ASP A 140 21.16 18.10 16.17
CA ASP A 140 19.71 17.96 15.91
C ASP A 140 19.12 19.12 15.07
N ALA A 141 19.98 19.81 14.31
CA ALA A 141 19.62 20.99 13.53
C ALA A 141 18.69 20.67 12.35
N CYS A 142 18.81 19.44 11.80
CA CYS A 142 17.98 18.99 10.70
C CYS A 142 16.71 18.29 11.21
N PRO A 143 15.52 18.77 10.87
CA PRO A 143 14.27 18.16 11.33
C PRO A 143 14.09 16.72 10.84
N TYR A 144 14.61 16.38 9.65
CA TYR A 144 14.60 15.02 9.15
C TYR A 144 15.51 14.09 9.97
N TYR A 145 16.77 14.48 10.17
CA TYR A 145 17.72 13.63 10.93
C TYR A 145 17.31 13.50 12.40
N TYR A 146 16.77 14.57 12.99
CA TYR A 146 16.22 14.54 14.33
C TYR A 146 15.06 13.52 14.44
N GLN A 147 14.07 13.58 13.52
CA GLN A 147 12.98 12.63 13.50
C GLN A 147 13.48 11.20 13.25
N LYS A 148 14.36 11.00 12.25
CA LYS A 148 14.91 9.68 11.91
C LYS A 148 15.64 9.08 13.12
N LYS A 149 16.50 9.84 13.79
CA LYS A 149 17.23 9.39 14.99
C LYS A 149 16.25 8.91 16.07
N ARG A 150 15.28 9.75 16.43
CA ARG A 150 14.26 9.39 17.44
C ARG A 150 13.42 8.17 17.06
N ALA A 151 13.09 8.04 15.78
CA ALA A 151 12.35 6.88 15.29
C ALA A 151 13.19 5.61 15.37
N MET A 152 14.45 5.65 14.94
CA MET A 152 15.32 4.47 14.97
C MET A 152 15.69 4.04 16.40
N GLN A 153 15.78 4.98 17.33
CA GLN A 153 16.01 4.73 18.76
C GLN A 153 14.74 4.32 19.52
N SER A 154 13.56 4.44 18.90
CA SER A 154 12.31 4.09 19.57
C SER A 154 12.04 2.59 19.49
N ARG A 155 11.38 2.06 20.51
CA ARG A 155 10.94 0.67 20.55
C ARG A 155 9.96 0.33 19.43
N ILE A 156 9.07 1.26 19.07
CA ILE A 156 8.08 1.07 18.00
C ILE A 156 8.17 2.23 17.03
N THR A 157 8.47 1.90 15.77
CA THR A 157 8.55 2.87 14.69
C THR A 157 7.53 2.56 13.62
N ALA A 158 6.71 3.54 13.25
CA ALA A 158 5.82 3.42 12.10
C ALA A 158 6.41 4.11 10.86
N LEU A 159 6.41 3.38 9.73
CA LEU A 159 6.85 3.83 8.42
C LEU A 159 5.79 3.48 7.38
N ASN A 160 5.71 4.24 6.30
CA ASN A 160 5.04 3.70 5.12
C ASN A 160 6.00 2.79 4.33
N TYR A 161 5.47 1.94 3.45
CA TYR A 161 6.28 0.99 2.68
C TYR A 161 7.37 1.69 1.86
N GLU A 162 7.06 2.80 1.19
CA GLU A 162 8.04 3.55 0.38
C GLU A 162 9.22 4.05 1.21
N GLN A 163 8.94 4.56 2.42
CA GLN A 163 9.99 5.03 3.33
C GLN A 163 10.82 3.85 3.86
N TYR A 164 10.18 2.73 4.16
CA TYR A 164 10.88 1.52 4.58
C TYR A 164 11.84 1.05 3.49
N PHE A 165 11.39 0.94 2.24
CA PHE A 165 12.22 0.54 1.11
C PHE A 165 13.41 1.48 0.89
N SER A 166 13.20 2.80 1.03
CA SER A 166 14.29 3.78 0.87
C SER A 166 15.34 3.72 1.98
N LEU A 167 15.04 3.08 3.10
CA LEU A 167 15.94 2.95 4.26
C LEU A 167 16.43 1.51 4.47
N GLU A 168 15.99 0.55 3.68
CA GLU A 168 16.18 -0.88 3.91
C GLU A 168 17.62 -1.25 4.25
N ASN A 169 18.58 -0.71 3.50
CA ASN A 169 20.01 -0.96 3.72
C ASN A 169 20.61 -0.23 4.95
N CYS A 170 19.83 0.66 5.57
CA CYS A 170 20.24 1.45 6.74
C CYS A 170 19.42 1.10 7.99
N LEU A 171 18.52 0.13 7.90
CA LEU A 171 17.66 -0.27 9.02
C LEU A 171 18.30 -1.38 9.83
N ASN A 172 18.31 -1.21 11.14
CA ASN A 172 18.69 -2.29 12.05
C ASN A 172 17.57 -3.35 12.08
N LYS A 173 17.96 -4.59 12.33
CA LYS A 173 17.01 -5.67 12.55
C LYS A 173 16.14 -5.36 13.76
N ARG A 174 14.86 -5.79 13.70
CA ARG A 174 13.91 -5.70 14.80
C ARG A 174 13.39 -7.10 15.16
N ASP A 175 12.79 -7.24 16.33
CA ASP A 175 12.14 -8.52 16.68
C ASP A 175 10.95 -8.79 15.78
N VAL A 176 10.16 -7.73 15.49
CA VAL A 176 8.91 -7.87 14.76
C VAL A 176 8.78 -6.80 13.66
N ILE A 177 8.36 -7.23 12.48
CA ILE A 177 7.79 -6.36 11.45
C ILE A 177 6.30 -6.66 11.34
N ILE A 178 5.48 -5.62 11.40
CA ILE A 178 4.04 -5.70 11.24
C ILE A 178 3.68 -4.97 9.94
N CYS A 179 3.20 -5.72 8.94
CA CYS A 179 2.70 -5.19 7.68
C CYS A 179 1.19 -4.97 7.82
N ASP A 180 0.79 -3.71 8.02
CA ASP A 180 -0.63 -3.36 8.03
C ASP A 180 -1.14 -3.14 6.60
N GLU A 181 -2.40 -3.53 6.35
CA GLU A 181 -3.00 -3.66 5.02
C GLU A 181 -2.12 -4.49 4.06
N ALA A 182 -1.67 -5.66 4.55
CA ALA A 182 -0.73 -6.53 3.84
C ALA A 182 -1.25 -7.08 2.50
N SER A 183 -2.56 -7.02 2.22
CA SER A 183 -3.11 -7.31 0.89
C SER A 183 -2.55 -6.40 -0.20
N GLU A 184 -2.09 -5.18 0.16
CA GLU A 184 -1.48 -4.23 -0.76
C GLU A 184 0.04 -4.47 -0.94
N LEU A 185 0.64 -5.34 -0.14
CA LEU A 185 2.09 -5.54 -0.12
C LEU A 185 2.62 -6.01 -1.48
N GLU A 186 1.90 -6.89 -2.17
CA GLU A 186 2.30 -7.34 -3.51
C GLU A 186 2.41 -6.14 -4.48
N ALA A 187 1.40 -5.28 -4.52
CA ALA A 187 1.39 -4.11 -5.39
C ALA A 187 2.55 -3.15 -5.04
N LYS A 188 2.81 -2.94 -3.76
CA LYS A 188 3.93 -2.11 -3.27
C LYS A 188 5.30 -2.68 -3.63
N LEU A 189 5.46 -3.99 -3.55
CA LEU A 189 6.69 -4.67 -3.93
C LEU A 189 6.92 -4.64 -5.45
N VAL A 190 5.86 -4.77 -6.25
CA VAL A 190 5.93 -4.60 -7.70
C VAL A 190 6.34 -3.18 -8.06
N GLU A 191 5.73 -2.17 -7.45
CA GLU A 191 6.10 -0.77 -7.65
C GLU A 191 7.56 -0.50 -7.25
N TYR A 192 7.96 -1.03 -6.10
CA TYR A 192 9.34 -0.93 -5.61
C TYR A 192 10.35 -1.62 -6.54
N GLY A 193 10.05 -2.81 -7.04
CA GLY A 193 10.92 -3.57 -7.93
C GLY A 193 10.87 -3.13 -9.40
N THR A 194 9.93 -2.25 -9.79
CA THR A 194 9.81 -1.77 -11.15
C THR A 194 10.83 -0.68 -11.46
N LEU A 195 11.63 -0.88 -12.50
CA LEU A 195 12.58 0.09 -13.04
C LEU A 195 11.98 0.71 -14.30
N LYS A 196 11.97 2.04 -14.38
CA LYS A 196 11.56 2.82 -15.55
C LYS A 196 12.74 3.60 -16.07
N ILE A 197 13.05 3.40 -17.34
CA ILE A 197 14.15 4.07 -18.05
C ILE A 197 13.56 4.94 -19.17
N ASP A 198 13.54 6.24 -18.94
CA ASP A 198 13.23 7.22 -19.97
C ASP A 198 14.51 7.58 -20.73
N THR A 199 14.61 7.12 -21.98
CA THR A 199 15.84 7.29 -22.80
C THR A 199 16.07 8.73 -23.24
N GLU A 200 15.01 9.55 -23.38
CA GLU A 200 15.15 10.98 -23.65
C GLU A 200 15.65 11.74 -22.42
N LEU A 201 15.12 11.39 -21.25
CA LEU A 201 15.52 12.00 -19.99
C LEU A 201 17.00 11.67 -19.69
N LEU A 202 17.42 10.42 -19.89
CA LEU A 202 18.82 10.01 -19.74
C LEU A 202 19.75 10.85 -20.61
N HIS A 203 19.39 11.04 -21.88
CA HIS A 203 20.18 11.87 -22.77
C HIS A 203 20.19 13.34 -22.36
N LYS A 204 19.00 13.93 -22.11
CA LYS A 204 18.87 15.35 -21.76
C LYS A 204 19.50 15.74 -20.42
N GLN A 205 19.39 14.86 -19.40
CA GLN A 205 19.87 15.19 -18.05
C GLN A 205 21.29 14.76 -17.80
N PHE A 206 21.70 13.59 -18.31
CA PHE A 206 22.97 12.95 -17.97
C PHE A 206 23.92 12.79 -19.16
N ASN A 207 23.49 13.19 -20.37
CA ASN A 207 24.22 13.00 -21.63
C ASN A 207 24.55 11.52 -21.90
N ILE A 208 23.69 10.60 -21.42
CA ILE A 208 23.82 9.17 -21.65
C ILE A 208 23.07 8.82 -22.94
N SER A 209 23.79 8.29 -23.91
CA SER A 209 23.26 7.88 -25.19
C SER A 209 23.37 6.36 -25.37
N LEU A 210 22.23 5.72 -25.62
CA LEU A 210 22.15 4.28 -25.74
C LEU A 210 22.28 3.86 -27.21
N LYS A 211 23.20 2.95 -27.49
CA LYS A 211 23.48 2.47 -28.85
C LYS A 211 22.52 1.37 -29.31
N THR A 212 21.92 0.66 -28.37
CA THR A 212 21.05 -0.49 -28.63
C THR A 212 19.78 -0.39 -27.78
N PHE A 213 18.76 -1.13 -28.18
CA PHE A 213 17.55 -1.31 -27.39
C PHE A 213 17.56 -2.68 -26.71
N PRO A 214 16.97 -2.81 -25.51
CA PRO A 214 16.97 -4.07 -24.80
C PRO A 214 16.02 -5.07 -25.45
N THR A 215 16.41 -6.34 -25.42
CA THR A 215 15.53 -7.48 -25.65
C THR A 215 15.37 -8.24 -24.34
N THR A 216 14.48 -9.22 -24.29
CA THR A 216 14.33 -10.07 -23.09
C THR A 216 15.64 -10.76 -22.68
N GLU A 217 16.51 -11.06 -23.66
CA GLU A 217 17.81 -11.73 -23.43
C GLU A 217 18.91 -10.77 -23.02
N THR A 218 18.87 -9.54 -23.53
CA THR A 218 19.96 -8.54 -23.34
C THR A 218 19.62 -7.47 -22.29
N MET A 219 18.42 -7.51 -21.71
CA MET A 219 17.96 -6.43 -20.85
C MET A 219 18.81 -6.20 -19.61
N LEU A 220 19.40 -7.23 -19.01
CA LEU A 220 20.29 -7.05 -17.86
C LEU A 220 21.55 -6.31 -18.25
N ASN A 221 22.24 -6.75 -19.30
CA ASN A 221 23.46 -6.08 -19.78
C ASN A 221 23.19 -4.63 -20.19
N TRP A 222 22.00 -4.36 -20.73
CA TRP A 222 21.60 -3.01 -21.10
C TRP A 222 21.38 -2.12 -19.86
N VAL A 223 20.80 -2.67 -18.78
CA VAL A 223 20.64 -1.98 -17.49
C VAL A 223 21.99 -1.75 -16.84
N ASP A 224 22.90 -2.74 -16.89
CA ASP A 224 24.26 -2.64 -16.36
C ASP A 224 25.06 -1.52 -17.04
N ASP A 225 24.96 -1.43 -18.38
CA ASP A 225 25.60 -0.38 -19.18
C ASP A 225 25.14 1.02 -18.76
N ILE A 226 23.84 1.18 -18.51
CA ILE A 226 23.28 2.44 -18.00
C ILE A 226 23.79 2.74 -16.60
N GLY A 227 23.83 1.74 -15.71
CA GLY A 227 24.32 1.87 -14.35
C GLY A 227 25.77 2.34 -14.31
N CYS A 228 26.66 1.76 -15.15
CA CYS A 228 28.05 2.18 -15.26
C CYS A 228 28.16 3.66 -15.69
N GLN A 229 27.48 4.04 -16.79
CA GLN A 229 27.51 5.43 -17.28
C GLN A 229 26.91 6.43 -16.27
N LEU A 230 25.90 6.01 -15.52
CA LEU A 230 25.26 6.84 -14.50
C LEU A 230 26.18 7.06 -13.29
N LYS A 231 26.90 6.02 -12.85
CA LYS A 231 27.92 6.12 -11.77
C LYS A 231 29.05 7.05 -12.17
N ASP A 232 29.54 6.93 -13.40
CA ASP A 232 30.55 7.86 -13.94
C ASP A 232 30.03 9.32 -13.92
N TRP A 233 28.77 9.53 -14.30
CA TRP A 233 28.16 10.86 -14.27
C TRP A 233 28.04 11.39 -12.84
N ILE A 234 27.62 10.56 -11.88
CA ILE A 234 27.53 10.90 -10.44
C ILE A 234 28.89 11.34 -9.91
N ASP A 235 29.92 10.55 -10.14
CA ASP A 235 31.28 10.83 -9.65
C ASP A 235 31.86 12.11 -10.25
N ASN A 236 31.72 12.33 -11.55
CA ASN A 236 32.21 13.52 -12.26
C ASN A 236 31.48 14.81 -11.87
N ASN A 237 30.24 14.74 -11.33
CA ASN A 237 29.45 15.92 -10.96
C ASN A 237 29.39 16.18 -9.45
N LYS A 238 29.90 15.29 -8.62
CA LYS A 238 29.91 15.42 -7.16
C LYS A 238 30.60 16.71 -6.69
N SER A 239 31.70 17.12 -7.32
CA SER A 239 32.42 18.36 -6.99
C SER A 239 31.67 19.64 -7.38
N LYS A 240 30.75 19.58 -8.36
CA LYS A 240 29.98 20.72 -8.87
C LYS A 240 28.74 21.05 -8.04
N LEU A 241 28.33 20.17 -7.12
CA LEU A 241 27.15 20.36 -6.27
C LEU A 241 27.17 21.66 -5.46
N LYS A 242 28.38 22.17 -5.12
CA LYS A 242 28.54 23.41 -4.35
C LYS A 242 28.23 24.67 -5.16
N SER A 243 28.45 24.62 -6.46
CA SER A 243 28.41 25.80 -7.34
C SER A 243 27.12 25.93 -8.14
N ASP A 244 26.37 24.84 -8.36
CA ASP A 244 25.22 24.82 -9.24
C ASP A 244 24.02 24.08 -8.63
N LYS A 245 22.97 24.82 -8.32
CA LYS A 245 21.72 24.29 -7.75
C LYS A 245 21.00 23.35 -8.73
N SER A 246 21.08 23.61 -10.05
CA SER A 246 20.42 22.78 -11.06
C SER A 246 21.00 21.36 -11.15
N ILE A 247 22.27 21.20 -10.77
CA ILE A 247 22.94 19.89 -10.73
C ILE A 247 22.45 19.07 -9.54
N ARG A 248 22.00 19.67 -8.44
CA ARG A 248 21.56 18.92 -7.25
C ARG A 248 20.35 18.06 -7.53
N ASP A 249 19.35 18.61 -8.19
CA ASP A 249 18.14 17.85 -8.54
C ASP A 249 18.47 16.68 -9.47
N LYS A 250 19.33 16.91 -10.46
CA LYS A 250 19.84 15.87 -11.37
C LYS A 250 20.65 14.82 -10.63
N TYR A 251 21.49 15.26 -9.70
CA TYR A 251 22.32 14.35 -8.89
C TYR A 251 21.48 13.41 -8.03
N VAL A 252 20.45 13.95 -7.35
CA VAL A 252 19.51 13.13 -6.56
C VAL A 252 18.71 12.20 -7.47
N ALA A 253 18.29 12.66 -8.65
CA ALA A 253 17.61 11.82 -9.64
C ALA A 253 18.51 10.68 -10.13
N ALA A 254 19.79 10.97 -10.40
CA ALA A 254 20.78 9.98 -10.81
C ALA A 254 21.01 8.93 -9.70
N GLN A 255 21.18 9.37 -8.45
CA GLN A 255 21.34 8.43 -7.33
C GLN A 255 20.12 7.51 -7.15
N LYS A 256 18.89 8.07 -7.22
CA LYS A 256 17.68 7.26 -7.12
C LYS A 256 17.53 6.24 -8.26
N LEU A 257 17.97 6.62 -9.46
CA LEU A 257 17.95 5.71 -10.60
C LEU A 257 19.00 4.61 -10.45
N ASP A 258 20.22 4.95 -9.97
CA ASP A 258 21.29 4.00 -9.69
C ASP A 258 20.87 2.99 -8.60
N GLU A 259 20.27 3.45 -7.49
CA GLU A 259 19.70 2.57 -6.46
C GLU A 259 18.64 1.60 -7.03
N LYS A 260 17.82 2.07 -7.97
CA LYS A 260 16.84 1.22 -8.66
C LYS A 260 17.49 0.19 -9.60
N ILE A 261 18.54 0.58 -10.29
CA ILE A 261 19.32 -0.33 -11.14
C ILE A 261 19.96 -1.41 -10.27
N GLU A 262 20.62 -1.05 -9.18
CA GLU A 262 21.20 -2.01 -8.23
C GLU A 262 20.15 -2.97 -7.64
N LEU A 263 18.95 -2.48 -7.32
CA LEU A 263 17.86 -3.33 -6.85
C LEU A 263 17.46 -4.38 -7.90
N VAL A 264 17.33 -3.98 -9.16
CA VAL A 264 17.01 -4.91 -10.26
C VAL A 264 18.14 -5.93 -10.41
N GLN A 265 19.39 -5.52 -10.41
CA GLN A 265 20.57 -6.41 -10.49
C GLN A 265 20.57 -7.44 -9.35
N ASN A 266 20.34 -7.00 -8.12
CA ASN A 266 20.32 -7.87 -6.92
C ASN A 266 19.14 -8.86 -6.92
N CYS A 267 17.99 -8.46 -7.47
CA CYS A 267 16.81 -9.30 -7.56
C CYS A 267 16.70 -10.08 -8.86
N TRP A 268 17.69 -9.92 -9.78
CA TRP A 268 17.60 -10.46 -11.12
C TRP A 268 17.48 -11.99 -11.17
N ASN A 269 16.53 -12.43 -11.98
CA ASN A 269 16.47 -13.75 -12.56
C ASN A 269 15.80 -13.57 -13.94
N SER A 270 16.35 -14.14 -14.98
CA SER A 270 15.96 -13.90 -16.38
C SER A 270 14.46 -14.14 -16.67
N SER A 271 13.81 -15.05 -15.92
CA SER A 271 12.38 -15.35 -16.08
C SER A 271 11.47 -14.44 -15.25
N ASP A 272 12.03 -13.62 -14.33
CA ASP A 272 11.26 -12.92 -13.30
C ASP A 272 10.92 -11.48 -13.66
N TYR A 273 11.39 -10.99 -14.81
CA TYR A 273 11.08 -9.64 -15.28
C TYR A 273 10.36 -9.64 -16.62
N ILE A 274 9.48 -8.69 -16.78
CA ILE A 274 8.78 -8.38 -18.03
C ILE A 274 9.28 -7.04 -18.52
N LEU A 275 9.69 -7.02 -19.80
CA LEU A 275 10.11 -5.82 -20.50
C LEU A 275 8.93 -5.27 -21.29
N THR A 276 8.57 -4.02 -21.03
CA THR A 276 7.56 -3.29 -21.80
C THR A 276 8.14 -1.98 -22.31
N HIS A 277 7.80 -1.58 -23.53
CA HIS A 277 8.19 -0.30 -24.12
C HIS A 277 6.97 0.57 -24.39
N GLU A 278 6.89 1.71 -23.73
CA GLU A 278 5.90 2.73 -24.03
C GLU A 278 6.41 3.62 -25.17
N ILE A 279 6.00 3.29 -26.40
CA ILE A 279 6.54 3.92 -27.63
C ILE A 279 6.35 5.46 -27.64
N HIS A 280 5.20 5.94 -27.15
CA HIS A 280 4.88 7.38 -27.16
C HIS A 280 5.73 8.20 -26.18
N THR A 281 6.10 7.61 -25.04
CA THR A 281 6.90 8.26 -23.99
C THR A 281 8.36 7.88 -24.05
N LYS A 282 8.74 6.93 -24.92
CA LYS A 282 10.10 6.35 -25.02
C LYS A 282 10.64 5.80 -23.70
N VAL A 283 9.74 5.30 -22.87
CA VAL A 283 10.06 4.71 -21.57
C VAL A 283 10.11 3.19 -21.68
N TRP A 284 11.23 2.62 -21.24
CA TRP A 284 11.38 1.19 -21.04
C TRP A 284 11.05 0.84 -19.58
N ILE A 285 10.20 -0.16 -19.39
CA ILE A 285 9.70 -0.56 -18.08
C ILE A 285 10.08 -2.02 -17.83
N PHE A 286 10.81 -2.25 -16.76
CA PHE A 286 11.20 -3.57 -16.25
C PHE A 286 10.35 -3.87 -15.03
N THR A 287 9.34 -4.73 -15.19
CA THR A 287 8.40 -5.07 -14.12
C THR A 287 8.69 -6.47 -13.58
N PRO A 288 8.89 -6.66 -12.27
CA PRO A 288 9.07 -7.99 -11.72
C PRO A 288 7.78 -8.81 -11.86
N THR A 289 7.89 -10.01 -12.44
CA THR A 289 6.77 -10.98 -12.50
C THR A 289 6.49 -11.52 -11.11
N TYR A 290 7.55 -12.00 -10.45
CA TYR A 290 7.50 -12.55 -9.10
C TYR A 290 8.22 -11.64 -8.13
N ILE A 291 7.65 -11.51 -6.92
CA ILE A 291 8.11 -10.54 -5.92
C ILE A 291 8.76 -11.20 -4.69
N LYS A 292 8.95 -12.51 -4.73
CA LYS A 292 9.52 -13.29 -3.62
C LYS A 292 10.85 -12.71 -3.11
N LYS A 293 11.80 -12.41 -3.99
CA LYS A 293 13.09 -11.81 -3.62
C LYS A 293 12.93 -10.41 -3.01
N HIS A 294 11.99 -9.62 -3.54
CA HIS A 294 11.69 -8.29 -3.01
C HIS A 294 11.05 -8.36 -1.63
N ALA A 295 10.17 -9.33 -1.38
CA ALA A 295 9.58 -9.58 -0.07
C ALA A 295 10.64 -9.99 0.97
N GLU A 296 11.63 -10.80 0.56
CA GLU A 296 12.74 -11.20 1.41
C GLU A 296 13.56 -10.02 1.91
N LEU A 297 13.71 -8.94 1.10
CA LEU A 297 14.40 -7.72 1.53
C LEU A 297 13.72 -7.07 2.75
N ILE A 298 12.37 -7.13 2.83
CA ILE A 298 11.65 -6.68 4.02
C ILE A 298 11.85 -7.67 5.17
N PHE A 299 11.60 -8.94 4.89
CA PHE A 299 11.47 -9.97 5.92
C PHE A 299 12.81 -10.31 6.60
N LYS A 300 13.95 -10.11 5.92
CA LYS A 300 15.29 -10.33 6.50
C LYS A 300 15.58 -9.47 7.73
N ASN A 301 14.90 -8.33 7.84
CA ASN A 301 15.12 -7.36 8.92
C ASN A 301 14.30 -7.63 10.19
N ALA A 302 13.62 -8.79 10.27
CA ALA A 302 12.89 -9.20 11.48
C ALA A 302 12.99 -10.69 11.77
N LYS A 303 12.90 -11.03 13.06
CA LYS A 303 12.76 -12.43 13.52
C LYS A 303 11.36 -12.95 13.20
N THR A 304 10.34 -12.13 13.43
CA THR A 304 8.93 -12.45 13.18
C THR A 304 8.29 -11.42 12.28
N VAL A 305 7.46 -11.87 11.35
CA VAL A 305 6.72 -11.03 10.40
C VAL A 305 5.22 -11.29 10.57
N ILE A 306 4.49 -10.21 10.84
CA ILE A 306 3.04 -10.24 10.95
C ILE A 306 2.44 -9.56 9.72
N LEU A 307 1.60 -10.26 9.00
CA LEU A 307 0.93 -9.78 7.80
C LEU A 307 -0.57 -9.65 8.10
N MET A 308 -1.04 -8.42 8.28
CA MET A 308 -2.44 -8.15 8.66
C MET A 308 -3.19 -7.45 7.55
N SER A 309 -4.37 -7.94 7.20
CA SER A 309 -5.31 -7.20 6.34
C SER A 309 -6.74 -7.71 6.53
N ALA A 310 -7.70 -6.89 6.10
CA ALA A 310 -9.10 -7.29 6.03
C ALA A 310 -9.39 -8.23 4.84
N THR A 311 -8.56 -8.24 3.83
CA THR A 311 -8.85 -8.82 2.52
C THR A 311 -7.80 -9.83 2.05
N ILE A 312 -7.19 -10.56 2.98
CA ILE A 312 -6.43 -11.78 2.65
C ILE A 312 -7.44 -12.89 2.42
N ILE A 313 -7.81 -13.11 1.16
CA ILE A 313 -8.89 -14.01 0.76
C ILE A 313 -8.43 -15.46 0.72
N ASP A 314 -7.26 -15.69 0.15
CA ASP A 314 -6.65 -17.02 0.04
C ASP A 314 -5.24 -16.96 0.67
N PRO A 315 -5.09 -17.40 1.92
CA PRO A 315 -3.82 -17.29 2.64
C PRO A 315 -2.71 -18.13 2.00
N GLU A 316 -3.03 -19.26 1.35
CA GLU A 316 -2.06 -20.11 0.67
C GLU A 316 -1.49 -19.39 -0.56
N THR A 317 -2.35 -18.90 -1.44
CA THR A 317 -1.94 -18.11 -2.61
C THR A 317 -1.19 -16.84 -2.22
N PHE A 318 -1.66 -16.15 -1.17
CA PHE A 318 -1.00 -14.97 -0.64
C PHE A 318 0.42 -15.28 -0.12
N ALA A 319 0.58 -16.32 0.69
CA ALA A 319 1.87 -16.75 1.21
C ALA A 319 2.83 -17.15 0.08
N LYS A 320 2.36 -17.98 -0.87
CA LYS A 320 3.11 -18.39 -2.06
C LYS A 320 3.62 -17.21 -2.87
N THR A 321 2.79 -16.19 -3.08
CA THR A 321 3.16 -14.98 -3.81
C THR A 321 4.32 -14.24 -3.15
N LEU A 322 4.35 -14.21 -1.81
CA LEU A 322 5.42 -13.60 -1.01
C LEU A 322 6.62 -14.53 -0.77
N GLY A 323 6.56 -15.79 -1.23
CA GLY A 323 7.62 -16.79 -1.00
C GLY A 323 7.67 -17.32 0.44
N ILE A 324 6.53 -17.39 1.10
CA ILE A 324 6.38 -17.89 2.47
C ILE A 324 5.87 -19.32 2.42
N ASP A 325 6.68 -20.27 2.87
CA ASP A 325 6.35 -21.70 2.83
C ASP A 325 5.69 -22.18 4.14
N ASN A 326 6.03 -21.57 5.29
CA ASN A 326 5.50 -21.96 6.59
C ASN A 326 4.98 -20.73 7.35
N TYR A 327 3.70 -20.74 7.68
CA TYR A 327 3.02 -19.65 8.38
C TYR A 327 1.92 -20.15 9.30
N LYS A 328 1.54 -19.33 10.27
CA LYS A 328 0.30 -19.52 11.04
C LYS A 328 -0.75 -18.56 10.52
N PHE A 329 -1.90 -19.10 10.14
CA PHE A 329 -3.06 -18.30 9.73
C PHE A 329 -4.01 -18.09 10.89
N ILE A 330 -4.45 -16.85 11.09
CA ILE A 330 -5.44 -16.44 12.09
C ILE A 330 -6.57 -15.71 11.35
N GLU A 331 -7.71 -16.34 11.25
CA GLU A 331 -8.91 -15.72 10.71
C GLU A 331 -9.78 -15.21 11.86
N VAL A 332 -10.31 -14.01 11.66
CA VAL A 332 -11.18 -13.32 12.61
C VAL A 332 -12.60 -13.30 12.09
N LYS A 333 -13.52 -13.80 12.88
CA LYS A 333 -14.95 -13.68 12.55
C LYS A 333 -15.36 -12.21 12.57
N SER A 334 -16.20 -11.82 11.61
CA SER A 334 -16.75 -10.47 11.58
C SER A 334 -17.57 -10.19 12.85
N VAL A 335 -17.44 -8.97 13.35
CA VAL A 335 -18.21 -8.49 14.50
C VAL A 335 -19.51 -7.80 14.09
N PHE A 336 -19.72 -7.62 12.78
CA PHE A 336 -20.90 -6.95 12.24
C PHE A 336 -22.01 -7.95 11.92
N ASP A 337 -23.25 -7.55 12.21
CA ASP A 337 -24.42 -8.30 11.81
C ASP A 337 -24.53 -8.31 10.26
N PRO A 338 -24.48 -9.48 9.62
CA PRO A 338 -24.62 -9.58 8.16
C PRO A 338 -25.88 -8.90 7.62
N LYS A 339 -26.95 -8.86 8.41
CA LYS A 339 -28.24 -8.23 8.05
C LYS A 339 -28.15 -6.70 7.93
N LYS A 340 -27.17 -6.07 8.60
CA LYS A 340 -26.94 -4.62 8.50
C LYS A 340 -26.12 -4.23 7.26
N ALA A 341 -25.59 -5.21 6.54
CA ALA A 341 -24.78 -4.97 5.35
C ALA A 341 -25.10 -5.98 4.23
N PRO A 342 -26.35 -6.10 3.79
CA PRO A 342 -26.76 -7.06 2.77
C PRO A 342 -26.10 -6.75 1.42
N ILE A 343 -25.86 -7.80 0.63
CA ILE A 343 -25.32 -7.71 -0.72
C ILE A 343 -26.34 -8.31 -1.68
N TYR A 344 -26.94 -7.46 -2.51
CA TYR A 344 -27.89 -7.84 -3.55
C TYR A 344 -27.16 -7.96 -4.88
N ILE A 345 -27.25 -9.12 -5.53
CA ILE A 345 -26.60 -9.37 -6.81
C ILE A 345 -27.65 -9.45 -7.91
N SER A 346 -27.52 -8.59 -8.93
CA SER A 346 -28.38 -8.64 -10.08
C SER A 346 -27.95 -9.72 -11.06
N ASP A 347 -28.85 -10.57 -11.50
CA ASP A 347 -28.62 -11.56 -12.56
C ASP A 347 -28.95 -11.04 -13.97
N LYS A 348 -29.52 -9.82 -14.07
CA LYS A 348 -30.02 -9.22 -15.32
C LYS A 348 -28.93 -8.92 -16.33
N VAL A 349 -27.71 -8.61 -15.86
CA VAL A 349 -26.60 -8.21 -16.71
C VAL A 349 -25.35 -9.01 -16.33
N LYS A 350 -24.67 -9.57 -17.32
CA LYS A 350 -23.35 -10.20 -17.16
C LYS A 350 -22.38 -9.45 -18.05
N LEU A 351 -21.45 -8.70 -17.44
CA LEU A 351 -20.55 -7.83 -18.17
C LEU A 351 -19.29 -8.55 -18.64
N ASN A 352 -18.90 -8.23 -19.86
CA ASN A 352 -17.59 -8.56 -20.43
C ASN A 352 -17.13 -7.42 -21.33
N TYR A 353 -15.93 -7.53 -21.88
CA TYR A 353 -15.35 -6.48 -22.72
C TYR A 353 -16.21 -6.20 -23.99
N SER A 354 -16.76 -7.25 -24.63
CA SER A 354 -17.50 -7.11 -25.89
C SER A 354 -18.89 -6.52 -25.74
N ASN A 355 -19.59 -6.77 -24.61
CA ASN A 355 -20.96 -6.32 -24.43
C ASN A 355 -21.11 -5.06 -23.55
N LEU A 356 -20.02 -4.57 -22.94
CA LEU A 356 -20.05 -3.45 -22.00
C LEU A 356 -20.81 -2.25 -22.56
N LYS A 357 -20.44 -1.78 -23.75
CA LYS A 357 -21.08 -0.59 -24.37
C LYS A 357 -22.59 -0.77 -24.55
N GLN A 358 -23.02 -1.96 -24.96
CA GLN A 358 -24.42 -2.28 -25.18
C GLN A 358 -25.23 -2.33 -23.87
N MET A 359 -24.59 -2.79 -22.77
CA MET A 359 -25.27 -2.97 -21.48
C MET A 359 -25.30 -1.69 -20.63
N LEU A 360 -24.46 -0.70 -20.92
CA LEU A 360 -24.38 0.54 -20.12
C LEU A 360 -25.73 1.28 -19.99
N PRO A 361 -26.59 1.41 -21.02
CA PRO A 361 -27.91 2.04 -20.83
C PRO A 361 -28.78 1.31 -19.80
N THR A 362 -28.78 -0.03 -19.82
CA THR A 362 -29.51 -0.86 -18.85
C THR A 362 -28.96 -0.63 -17.44
N ILE A 363 -27.64 -0.60 -17.29
CA ILE A 363 -26.96 -0.33 -16.00
C ILE A 363 -27.36 1.05 -15.47
N VAL A 364 -27.36 2.08 -16.31
CA VAL A 364 -27.76 3.44 -15.89
C VAL A 364 -29.21 3.45 -15.39
N ASN A 365 -30.11 2.72 -16.04
CA ASN A 365 -31.50 2.60 -15.57
C ASN A 365 -31.59 1.89 -14.22
N MET A 366 -30.80 0.83 -14.00
CA MET A 366 -30.72 0.16 -12.69
C MET A 366 -30.18 1.11 -11.61
N ILE A 367 -29.12 1.87 -11.92
CA ILE A 367 -28.56 2.89 -11.01
C ILE A 367 -29.63 3.93 -10.65
N LYS A 368 -30.38 4.47 -11.63
CA LYS A 368 -31.47 5.42 -11.40
C LYS A 368 -32.50 4.86 -10.42
N THR A 369 -32.94 3.63 -10.64
CA THR A 369 -33.92 2.97 -9.77
C THR A 369 -33.43 2.85 -8.33
N ILE A 370 -32.17 2.44 -8.13
CA ILE A 370 -31.57 2.33 -6.80
C ILE A 370 -31.43 3.73 -6.16
N CYS A 371 -30.94 4.72 -6.90
CA CYS A 371 -30.76 6.08 -6.40
C CYS A 371 -32.09 6.75 -6.00
N GLU A 372 -33.17 6.44 -6.70
CA GLU A 372 -34.53 6.90 -6.35
C GLU A 372 -35.03 6.24 -5.06
N HIS A 373 -34.74 4.96 -4.87
CA HIS A 373 -35.08 4.27 -3.60
C HIS A 373 -34.41 4.93 -2.40
N TYR A 374 -33.16 5.42 -2.57
CA TYR A 374 -32.38 6.13 -1.56
C TYR A 374 -32.33 7.66 -1.79
N LYS A 375 -33.44 8.28 -2.21
CA LYS A 375 -33.49 9.70 -2.58
C LYS A 375 -32.95 10.68 -1.53
N ASP A 376 -33.10 10.33 -0.24
CA ASP A 376 -32.70 11.17 0.90
C ASP A 376 -31.39 10.69 1.57
N LYS A 377 -30.70 9.72 0.97
CA LYS A 377 -29.48 9.12 1.54
C LYS A 377 -28.26 9.39 0.67
N ARG A 378 -27.10 9.47 1.31
CA ARG A 378 -25.81 9.47 0.62
C ARG A 378 -25.44 8.05 0.16
N GLY A 379 -24.71 7.97 -0.93
CA GLY A 379 -24.24 6.71 -1.46
C GLY A 379 -22.97 6.83 -2.28
N ILE A 380 -22.49 5.68 -2.76
CA ILE A 380 -21.33 5.61 -3.64
C ILE A 380 -21.56 4.63 -4.80
N ILE A 381 -21.08 4.99 -6.00
CA ILE A 381 -21.09 4.17 -7.19
C ILE A 381 -19.64 3.87 -7.58
N HIS A 382 -19.22 2.62 -7.41
CA HIS A 382 -17.92 2.11 -7.83
C HIS A 382 -17.97 1.68 -9.30
N THR A 383 -17.34 2.45 -10.18
CA THR A 383 -17.43 2.22 -11.64
C THR A 383 -16.31 1.38 -12.20
N HIS A 384 -15.23 1.20 -11.45
CA HIS A 384 -14.01 0.47 -11.83
C HIS A 384 -13.23 1.08 -13.01
N THR A 385 -13.86 1.88 -13.87
CA THR A 385 -13.20 2.59 -14.96
C THR A 385 -13.76 4.01 -15.10
N GLN A 386 -12.92 4.95 -15.54
CA GLN A 386 -13.34 6.32 -15.83
C GLN A 386 -14.38 6.36 -16.95
N TYR A 387 -14.24 5.51 -17.96
CA TYR A 387 -15.20 5.39 -19.06
C TYR A 387 -16.63 5.15 -18.58
N ILE A 388 -16.83 4.25 -17.59
CA ILE A 388 -18.16 3.99 -17.01
C ILE A 388 -18.64 5.20 -16.20
N ALA A 389 -17.77 5.86 -15.43
CA ALA A 389 -18.12 7.06 -14.68
C ALA A 389 -18.59 8.20 -15.59
N ASP A 390 -17.88 8.44 -16.69
CA ASP A 390 -18.21 9.46 -17.68
C ASP A 390 -19.53 9.14 -18.41
N PHE A 391 -19.77 7.86 -18.73
CA PHE A 391 -21.02 7.42 -19.33
C PHE A 391 -22.22 7.64 -18.37
N ILE A 392 -22.08 7.31 -17.09
CA ILE A 392 -23.11 7.56 -16.07
C ILE A 392 -23.38 9.06 -15.99
N LYS A 393 -22.35 9.90 -15.90
CA LYS A 393 -22.48 11.36 -15.86
C LYS A 393 -23.25 11.91 -17.07
N ALA A 394 -22.95 11.40 -18.26
CA ALA A 394 -23.58 11.86 -19.50
C ALA A 394 -25.05 11.42 -19.66
N ASN A 395 -25.44 10.29 -19.03
CA ASN A 395 -26.77 9.67 -19.25
C ASN A 395 -27.67 9.67 -18.00
N TYR A 396 -27.17 10.18 -16.88
CA TYR A 396 -27.93 10.38 -15.66
C TYR A 396 -27.75 11.83 -15.15
N SER A 397 -28.67 12.71 -15.53
CA SER A 397 -28.70 14.09 -15.03
C SER A 397 -29.28 14.08 -13.61
N SER A 398 -28.45 14.43 -12.63
CA SER A 398 -28.86 14.56 -11.23
C SER A 398 -27.84 15.43 -10.49
N ASP A 399 -28.33 16.42 -9.75
CA ASP A 399 -27.52 17.30 -8.91
C ASP A 399 -26.86 16.56 -7.72
N ARG A 400 -27.32 15.34 -7.45
CA ARG A 400 -26.75 14.48 -6.42
C ARG A 400 -25.42 13.85 -6.81
N LEU A 401 -25.11 13.74 -8.11
CA LEU A 401 -23.93 13.03 -8.59
C LEU A 401 -22.66 13.87 -8.45
N LEU A 402 -21.75 13.44 -7.59
CA LEU A 402 -20.41 13.96 -7.46
C LEU A 402 -19.43 13.04 -8.19
N VAL A 403 -19.13 13.36 -9.44
CA VAL A 403 -18.25 12.54 -10.27
C VAL A 403 -16.81 12.96 -10.07
N ARG A 404 -15.99 12.03 -9.62
CA ARG A 404 -14.55 12.24 -9.45
C ARG A 404 -13.89 12.45 -10.81
N THR A 405 -13.04 13.47 -10.87
CA THR A 405 -12.17 13.76 -12.02
C THR A 405 -10.73 13.93 -11.53
N ASP A 406 -9.75 13.81 -12.42
CA ASP A 406 -8.33 14.00 -12.09
C ASP A 406 -7.99 15.41 -11.58
N LYS A 407 -8.89 16.39 -11.78
CA LYS A 407 -8.73 17.77 -11.35
C LYS A 407 -9.15 18.02 -9.90
N ILE A 408 -9.86 17.09 -9.27
CA ILE A 408 -10.38 17.24 -7.90
C ILE A 408 -9.72 16.18 -7.01
N SER A 409 -9.08 16.64 -5.93
CA SER A 409 -8.48 15.71 -4.95
C SER A 409 -9.56 14.89 -4.22
N ASN A 410 -9.16 13.73 -3.69
CA ASN A 410 -10.07 12.90 -2.89
C ASN A 410 -10.59 13.66 -1.66
N GLU A 411 -9.74 14.45 -1.02
CA GLU A 411 -10.11 15.26 0.14
C GLU A 411 -11.15 16.33 -0.23
N ALA A 412 -10.96 17.04 -1.33
CA ALA A 412 -11.90 18.08 -1.77
C ALA A 412 -13.29 17.51 -2.12
N ILE A 413 -13.35 16.37 -2.82
CA ILE A 413 -14.64 15.75 -3.15
C ILE A 413 -15.34 15.17 -1.91
N MET A 414 -14.58 14.66 -0.94
CA MET A 414 -15.12 14.20 0.34
C MET A 414 -15.70 15.33 1.16
N ASN A 415 -15.03 16.48 1.26
CA ASN A 415 -15.55 17.65 1.95
C ASN A 415 -16.88 18.13 1.36
N ILE A 416 -17.03 18.10 0.03
CA ILE A 416 -18.31 18.41 -0.63
C ILE A 416 -19.37 17.36 -0.26
N HIS A 417 -19.01 16.08 -0.28
CA HIS A 417 -19.91 14.98 0.05
C HIS A 417 -20.42 15.06 1.49
N GLU A 418 -19.57 15.40 2.43
CA GLU A 418 -19.93 15.59 3.84
C GLU A 418 -20.91 16.74 4.08
N GLN A 419 -20.79 17.82 3.29
CA GLN A 419 -21.69 18.98 3.38
C GLN A 419 -23.04 18.74 2.71
N CYS A 420 -23.13 17.84 1.74
CA CYS A 420 -24.37 17.54 1.02
C CYS A 420 -25.14 16.41 1.70
N LYS A 421 -26.45 16.58 1.97
CA LYS A 421 -27.27 15.62 2.71
C LYS A 421 -27.56 14.30 1.98
N ASN A 422 -27.55 14.29 0.64
CA ASN A 422 -27.96 13.15 -0.18
C ASN A 422 -27.11 12.96 -1.45
N SER A 423 -25.87 13.46 -1.46
CA SER A 423 -24.97 13.31 -2.60
C SER A 423 -24.55 11.85 -2.84
N ILE A 424 -24.19 11.56 -4.07
CA ILE A 424 -23.75 10.23 -4.53
C ILE A 424 -22.37 10.37 -5.16
N LEU A 425 -21.37 9.78 -4.54
CA LEU A 425 -20.02 9.73 -5.11
C LEU A 425 -19.98 8.75 -6.29
N VAL A 426 -19.39 9.16 -7.40
CA VAL A 426 -19.16 8.30 -8.56
C VAL A 426 -17.66 8.22 -8.84
N SER A 427 -17.06 7.06 -8.67
CA SER A 427 -15.61 6.94 -8.78
C SER A 427 -15.13 5.58 -9.28
N PRO A 428 -14.11 5.55 -10.14
CA PRO A 428 -13.44 4.32 -10.54
C PRO A 428 -12.48 3.76 -9.47
N SER A 429 -12.03 4.58 -8.52
CA SER A 429 -10.86 4.27 -7.68
C SER A 429 -10.99 4.60 -6.20
N LEU A 430 -12.20 4.90 -5.69
CA LEU A 430 -12.43 5.14 -4.25
C LEU A 430 -12.45 3.82 -3.43
N THR A 431 -11.67 2.83 -3.85
CA THR A 431 -11.47 1.60 -3.09
C THR A 431 -10.43 1.75 -1.98
N HIS A 432 -9.59 2.80 -2.02
CA HIS A 432 -8.51 3.04 -1.05
C HIS A 432 -8.59 4.44 -0.44
N GLY A 433 -8.33 4.56 0.85
CA GLY A 433 -8.10 5.84 1.52
C GLY A 433 -9.33 6.71 1.83
N VAL A 434 -10.56 6.21 1.64
CA VAL A 434 -11.79 6.95 1.97
C VAL A 434 -12.58 6.18 3.03
N ASP A 435 -12.94 6.85 4.12
CA ASP A 435 -13.80 6.31 5.17
C ASP A 435 -15.23 6.86 4.98
N LEU A 436 -16.17 5.97 4.66
CA LEU A 436 -17.56 6.31 4.38
C LEU A 436 -18.49 5.79 5.50
N LYS A 437 -18.09 6.02 6.74
CA LYS A 437 -18.85 5.61 7.94
C LYS A 437 -20.17 6.36 8.08
N ASP A 438 -21.09 5.74 8.79
CA ASP A 438 -22.36 6.31 9.20
C ASP A 438 -23.17 6.82 7.98
N ASP A 439 -23.69 8.02 8.04
CA ASP A 439 -24.53 8.60 6.98
C ASP A 439 -23.75 8.99 5.70
N LEU A 440 -22.45 8.77 5.63
CA LEU A 440 -21.67 9.05 4.42
C LEU A 440 -21.93 8.02 3.30
N ALA A 441 -22.33 6.78 3.63
CA ALA A 441 -22.78 5.82 2.61
C ALA A 441 -23.83 4.86 3.17
N ARG A 442 -25.10 5.08 2.88
CA ARG A 442 -26.19 4.16 3.23
C ARG A 442 -26.50 3.15 2.14
N PHE A 443 -26.00 3.39 0.94
CA PHE A 443 -25.99 2.41 -0.13
C PHE A 443 -24.73 2.54 -0.97
N GLN A 444 -24.34 1.44 -1.58
CA GLN A 444 -23.23 1.40 -2.53
C GLN A 444 -23.59 0.52 -3.73
N ILE A 445 -23.12 0.93 -4.90
CA ILE A 445 -23.37 0.25 -6.16
C ILE A 445 -22.03 -0.13 -6.77
N ILE A 446 -21.81 -1.41 -7.02
CA ILE A 446 -20.67 -1.94 -7.74
C ILE A 446 -21.14 -2.27 -9.15
N VAL A 447 -20.72 -1.44 -10.11
CA VAL A 447 -21.23 -1.51 -11.48
C VAL A 447 -20.70 -2.73 -12.23
N LYS A 448 -19.42 -3.06 -12.01
CA LYS A 448 -18.71 -4.14 -12.70
C LYS A 448 -17.82 -4.88 -11.72
N VAL A 449 -17.68 -6.19 -11.90
CA VAL A 449 -16.71 -7.01 -11.16
C VAL A 449 -15.29 -6.47 -11.38
N PRO A 450 -14.52 -6.17 -10.31
CA PRO A 450 -13.26 -5.45 -10.38
C PRO A 450 -12.08 -6.36 -10.75
N TRP A 451 -12.09 -6.92 -11.94
CA TRP A 451 -10.97 -7.69 -12.45
C TRP A 451 -9.73 -6.84 -12.68
N LEU A 452 -8.56 -7.37 -12.36
CA LEU A 452 -7.31 -6.76 -12.77
C LEU A 452 -7.20 -6.73 -14.31
N PRO A 453 -6.62 -5.65 -14.89
CA PRO A 453 -6.60 -5.46 -16.34
C PRO A 453 -5.63 -6.43 -17.03
N LEU A 454 -6.14 -7.33 -17.86
CA LEU A 454 -5.32 -8.27 -18.67
C LEU A 454 -4.51 -7.58 -19.79
N GLY A 455 -4.69 -6.28 -19.99
CA GLY A 455 -3.79 -5.46 -20.83
C GLY A 455 -2.42 -5.22 -20.18
N ASN A 456 -2.27 -5.51 -18.89
CA ASN A 456 -0.98 -5.50 -18.21
C ASN A 456 -0.32 -6.87 -18.38
N ASP A 457 0.88 -6.90 -18.96
CA ASP A 457 1.59 -8.14 -19.31
C ASP A 457 1.93 -9.01 -18.08
N ARG A 458 2.25 -8.38 -16.94
CA ARG A 458 2.46 -9.11 -15.68
C ARG A 458 1.18 -9.81 -15.23
N ILE A 459 0.09 -9.08 -15.19
CA ILE A 459 -1.21 -9.64 -14.76
C ILE A 459 -1.64 -10.75 -15.71
N LYS A 460 -1.50 -10.53 -17.02
CA LYS A 460 -1.82 -11.53 -18.03
C LYS A 460 -0.99 -12.80 -17.87
N LYS A 461 0.32 -12.66 -17.63
CA LYS A 461 1.23 -13.80 -17.39
C LYS A 461 0.84 -14.55 -16.13
N LEU A 462 0.64 -13.85 -15.00
CA LEU A 462 0.26 -14.49 -13.73
C LEU A 462 -1.13 -15.13 -13.80
N ALA A 463 -2.12 -14.49 -14.42
CA ALA A 463 -3.45 -15.06 -14.60
C ALA A 463 -3.45 -16.34 -15.43
N SER A 464 -2.53 -16.48 -16.41
CA SER A 464 -2.38 -17.70 -17.20
C SER A 464 -1.71 -18.86 -16.44
N ILE A 465 -0.89 -18.54 -15.44
CA ILE A 465 -0.16 -19.53 -14.62
C ILE A 465 -0.96 -19.93 -13.38
N ASP A 466 -1.59 -18.96 -12.73
CA ASP A 466 -2.30 -19.14 -11.47
C ASP A 466 -3.64 -18.39 -11.50
N GLN A 467 -4.69 -19.09 -11.96
CA GLN A 467 -6.04 -18.54 -12.03
C GLN A 467 -6.58 -18.23 -10.61
N ARG A 468 -6.15 -19.01 -9.60
CA ARG A 468 -6.58 -18.81 -8.21
C ARG A 468 -6.06 -17.48 -7.66
N TRP A 469 -4.80 -17.12 -7.98
CA TRP A 469 -4.25 -15.80 -7.69
C TRP A 469 -5.07 -14.67 -8.35
N TYR A 470 -5.39 -14.81 -9.63
CA TYR A 470 -6.14 -13.78 -10.37
C TYR A 470 -7.54 -13.55 -9.79
N VAL A 471 -8.22 -14.63 -9.41
CA VAL A 471 -9.54 -14.58 -8.76
C VAL A 471 -9.44 -14.01 -7.34
N SER A 472 -8.41 -14.37 -6.58
CA SER A 472 -8.22 -13.84 -5.21
C SER A 472 -8.01 -12.32 -5.19
N GLN A 473 -7.28 -11.77 -6.16
CA GLN A 473 -7.09 -10.33 -6.32
C GLN A 473 -8.42 -9.60 -6.60
N MET A 474 -9.24 -10.18 -7.47
CA MET A 474 -10.58 -9.65 -7.78
C MET A 474 -11.48 -9.66 -6.55
N PHE A 475 -11.55 -10.78 -5.81
CA PHE A 475 -12.36 -10.86 -4.59
C PHE A 475 -11.84 -9.94 -3.48
N SER A 476 -10.51 -9.80 -3.33
CA SER A 476 -9.92 -8.85 -2.38
C SER A 476 -10.43 -7.43 -2.63
N THR A 477 -10.38 -6.97 -3.87
CA THR A 477 -10.88 -5.65 -4.28
C THR A 477 -12.40 -5.52 -4.07
N LEU A 478 -13.15 -6.54 -4.43
CA LEU A 478 -14.62 -6.55 -4.27
C LEU A 478 -15.03 -6.49 -2.80
N ILE A 479 -14.45 -7.33 -1.95
CA ILE A 479 -14.75 -7.40 -0.52
C ILE A 479 -14.34 -6.10 0.18
N GLN A 480 -13.21 -5.52 -0.22
CA GLN A 480 -12.76 -4.23 0.28
C GLN A 480 -13.76 -3.11 -0.06
N ALA A 481 -14.28 -3.10 -1.30
CA ALA A 481 -15.32 -2.16 -1.71
C ALA A 481 -16.61 -2.37 -0.89
N CYS A 482 -17.08 -3.62 -0.75
CA CYS A 482 -18.28 -3.95 0.05
C CYS A 482 -18.13 -3.63 1.54
N GLY A 483 -16.91 -3.50 2.06
CA GLY A 483 -16.63 -3.19 3.46
C GLY A 483 -16.55 -1.70 3.81
N ARG A 484 -16.79 -0.79 2.86
CA ARG A 484 -16.61 0.66 3.08
C ARG A 484 -17.75 1.32 3.86
N GLY A 485 -18.96 0.85 3.69
CA GLY A 485 -20.14 1.50 4.24
C GLY A 485 -20.49 1.09 5.68
N VAL A 486 -19.77 0.15 6.31
CA VAL A 486 -20.05 -0.30 7.69
C VAL A 486 -18.77 -0.31 8.51
N ARG A 487 -18.74 0.48 9.59
CA ARG A 487 -17.58 0.68 10.46
C ARG A 487 -17.86 0.40 11.94
N THR A 488 -19.10 0.55 12.38
CA THR A 488 -19.52 0.35 13.76
C THR A 488 -20.63 -0.70 13.85
N LYS A 489 -20.93 -1.21 15.03
CA LYS A 489 -21.99 -2.20 15.24
C LYS A 489 -23.39 -1.69 14.88
N ASP A 490 -23.59 -0.38 14.97
CA ASP A 490 -24.89 0.26 14.71
C ASP A 490 -25.02 0.78 13.29
N ASP A 491 -23.93 0.72 12.52
CA ASP A 491 -23.88 1.16 11.15
C ASP A 491 -24.53 0.16 10.19
N TRP A 492 -25.04 0.66 9.06
CA TRP A 492 -25.64 -0.16 8.02
C TRP A 492 -25.40 0.41 6.63
N CYS A 493 -25.31 -0.46 5.63
CA CYS A 493 -25.13 -0.06 4.24
C CYS A 493 -25.56 -1.19 3.30
N ASP A 494 -26.51 -0.90 2.39
CA ASP A 494 -26.94 -1.85 1.37
C ASP A 494 -25.99 -1.84 0.18
N THR A 495 -25.57 -3.01 -0.29
CA THR A 495 -24.64 -3.15 -1.42
C THR A 495 -25.37 -3.77 -2.61
N TYR A 496 -25.25 -3.15 -3.78
CA TYR A 496 -25.80 -3.66 -5.04
C TYR A 496 -24.68 -3.97 -6.02
N ILE A 497 -24.54 -5.24 -6.43
CA ILE A 497 -23.63 -5.65 -7.48
C ILE A 497 -24.45 -5.84 -8.76
N LEU A 498 -24.20 -5.00 -9.77
CA LEU A 498 -24.98 -5.01 -11.01
C LEU A 498 -24.48 -6.03 -12.03
N ASP A 499 -23.28 -6.54 -11.88
CA ASP A 499 -22.67 -7.52 -12.76
C ASP A 499 -22.87 -8.94 -12.23
N GLY A 500 -23.86 -9.64 -12.75
CA GLY A 500 -24.21 -11.01 -12.35
C GLY A 500 -23.18 -12.08 -12.76
N SER A 501 -22.12 -11.73 -13.46
CA SER A 501 -21.03 -12.67 -13.73
C SER A 501 -20.37 -13.19 -12.46
N ILE A 502 -20.46 -12.43 -11.35
CA ILE A 502 -19.92 -12.80 -10.04
C ILE A 502 -20.58 -14.02 -9.42
N ILE A 503 -21.87 -14.29 -9.72
CA ILE A 503 -22.63 -15.41 -9.12
C ILE A 503 -21.91 -16.74 -9.36
N ARG A 504 -21.50 -16.99 -10.60
CA ARG A 504 -20.74 -18.20 -10.94
C ARG A 504 -19.42 -18.31 -10.18
N LEU A 505 -18.71 -17.19 -10.04
CA LEU A 505 -17.42 -17.14 -9.35
C LEU A 505 -17.55 -17.41 -7.85
N ILE A 506 -18.58 -16.87 -7.21
CA ILE A 506 -18.89 -17.14 -5.80
C ILE A 506 -19.13 -18.64 -5.58
N HIS A 507 -19.89 -19.30 -6.46
CA HIS A 507 -20.11 -20.74 -6.36
C HIS A 507 -18.84 -21.54 -6.60
N GLN A 508 -18.05 -21.19 -7.61
CA GLN A 508 -16.84 -21.91 -8.01
C GLN A 508 -15.71 -21.79 -6.99
N TYR A 509 -15.57 -20.63 -6.33
CA TYR A 509 -14.48 -20.30 -5.40
C TYR A 509 -14.99 -20.05 -3.97
N LYS A 510 -16.08 -20.74 -3.59
CA LYS A 510 -16.69 -20.57 -2.27
C LYS A 510 -15.73 -20.87 -1.11
N ASP A 511 -14.79 -21.80 -1.32
CA ASP A 511 -13.77 -22.19 -0.36
C ASP A 511 -12.77 -21.08 -0.02
N MET A 512 -12.60 -20.08 -0.90
CA MET A 512 -11.73 -18.94 -0.67
C MET A 512 -12.44 -17.80 0.08
N LEU A 513 -13.77 -17.76 0.04
CA LEU A 513 -14.51 -16.59 0.50
C LEU A 513 -14.70 -16.61 2.02
N PRO A 514 -14.43 -15.48 2.71
CA PRO A 514 -14.70 -15.38 4.12
C PRO A 514 -16.19 -15.59 4.42
N GLU A 515 -16.49 -16.35 5.48
CA GLU A 515 -17.85 -16.69 5.88
C GLU A 515 -18.72 -15.44 6.05
N TYR A 516 -18.19 -14.38 6.65
CA TYR A 516 -18.91 -13.13 6.87
C TYR A 516 -19.32 -12.42 5.57
N PHE A 517 -18.59 -12.62 4.47
CA PHE A 517 -18.95 -12.06 3.16
C PHE A 517 -20.09 -12.87 2.54
N VAL A 518 -19.97 -14.20 2.58
CA VAL A 518 -21.00 -15.10 2.00
C VAL A 518 -22.36 -14.95 2.71
N GLN A 519 -22.35 -14.79 4.03
CA GLN A 519 -23.57 -14.59 4.84
C GLN A 519 -24.34 -13.30 4.51
N ARG A 520 -23.71 -12.34 3.84
CA ARG A 520 -24.34 -11.06 3.42
C ARG A 520 -25.03 -11.14 2.07
N ILE A 521 -24.83 -12.20 1.30
CA ILE A 521 -25.33 -12.31 -0.09
C ILE A 521 -26.77 -12.80 -0.09
N HIS A 522 -27.63 -12.07 -0.84
CA HIS A 522 -29.06 -12.31 -1.00
C HIS A 522 -29.46 -12.45 -2.47
#